data_ca0368fd661511611ab0997aa617a0bd
#
_entry.id   ca0368fd661511611ab0997aa617a0bd
#
_cell.length_a   1.000
_cell.length_b   1.000
_cell.length_c   1.000
_cell.angle_alpha   90.00
_cell.angle_beta   90.00
_cell.angle_gamma   90.00
#
_symmetry.space_group_name_H-M   'P 1'
#
loop_
_entity.id
_entity.type
_entity.pdbx_description
1 polymer ?
#
loop_
_entity_poly.entity_id
_entity_poly.type
_entity_poly.pdbx_seq_one_letter_code
_entity_poly.pdbx_strand_id
1 'polypeptide(L)'
;MANKLHPIKSIEARTQSYVLNHFEKSKYAKRLRMLKDTHLGEMCFIIGNGPSLSADDLEVLHKNNVLSFGFNRIFLMFDKTNWRPDFYVSQDEKMLLNCQEDVNNL
;
A
#
# COMPACT_ATOMS: atom_id res chain seq x y z
N MET A 1 12.02 -28.13 -27.61
CA MET A 1 13.06 -27.09 -27.62
C MET A 1 13.15 -26.46 -26.22
N ALA A 2 14.26 -26.62 -25.56
CA ALA A 2 14.48 -25.93 -24.29
C ALA A 2 14.66 -24.43 -24.56
N ASN A 3 13.74 -23.58 -24.10
CA ASN A 3 13.93 -22.13 -24.05
C ASN A 3 15.14 -21.85 -23.15
N LYS A 4 16.31 -21.61 -23.76
CA LYS A 4 17.45 -21.06 -23.02
C LYS A 4 17.06 -19.66 -22.58
N LEU A 5 16.68 -19.52 -21.32
CA LEU A 5 16.51 -18.22 -20.69
C LEU A 5 17.77 -17.38 -20.89
N HIS A 6 17.61 -16.17 -21.40
CA HIS A 6 18.72 -15.24 -21.54
C HIS A 6 19.43 -15.11 -20.19
N PRO A 7 20.78 -15.13 -20.11
CA PRO A 7 21.54 -15.11 -18.85
C PRO A 7 21.11 -13.99 -17.89
N ILE A 8 20.82 -12.80 -18.42
CA ILE A 8 20.34 -11.65 -17.63
C ILE A 8 18.99 -11.95 -16.97
N LYS A 9 18.03 -12.50 -17.71
CA LYS A 9 16.72 -12.87 -17.14
C LYS A 9 16.81 -13.94 -16.07
N SER A 10 17.79 -14.84 -16.16
CA SER A 10 18.01 -15.86 -15.13
C SER A 10 18.60 -15.26 -13.84
N ILE A 11 19.43 -14.23 -13.93
CA ILE A 11 19.98 -13.50 -12.79
C ILE A 11 18.87 -12.71 -12.09
N GLU A 12 18.05 -12.00 -12.86
CA GLU A 12 16.88 -11.26 -12.33
C GLU A 12 15.93 -12.20 -11.57
N ALA A 13 15.59 -13.33 -12.17
CA ALA A 13 14.70 -14.32 -11.54
C ALA A 13 15.29 -14.87 -10.23
N ARG A 14 16.60 -15.13 -10.17
CA ARG A 14 17.28 -15.58 -8.95
C ARG A 14 17.30 -14.50 -7.87
N THR A 15 17.55 -13.25 -8.25
CA THR A 15 17.55 -12.11 -7.33
C THR A 15 16.15 -11.88 -6.76
N GLN A 16 15.11 -11.93 -7.58
CA GLN A 16 13.73 -11.83 -7.13
C GLN A 16 13.36 -12.97 -6.17
N SER A 17 13.74 -14.20 -6.49
CA SER A 17 13.48 -15.35 -5.61
C SER A 17 14.20 -15.21 -4.27
N TYR A 18 15.43 -14.72 -4.28
CA TYR A 18 16.20 -14.45 -3.05
C TYR A 18 15.52 -13.39 -2.18
N VAL A 19 15.11 -12.28 -2.78
CA VAL A 19 14.42 -11.18 -2.08
C VAL A 19 13.09 -11.66 -1.48
N LEU A 20 12.29 -12.40 -2.26
CA LEU A 20 11.01 -12.94 -1.80
C LEU A 20 11.20 -13.91 -0.61
N ASN A 21 12.16 -14.83 -0.71
CA ASN A 21 12.44 -15.77 0.38
C ASN A 21 12.90 -15.08 1.67
N HIS A 22 13.69 -14.01 1.56
CA HIS A 22 14.10 -13.21 2.72
C HIS A 22 12.93 -12.43 3.29
N PHE A 23 12.07 -11.86 2.44
CA PHE A 23 10.86 -11.17 2.88
C PHE A 23 9.91 -12.11 3.62
N GLU A 24 9.63 -13.29 3.09
CA GLU A 24 8.73 -14.27 3.73
C GLU A 24 9.13 -14.67 5.15
N LYS A 25 10.44 -14.65 5.44
CA LYS A 25 10.99 -14.91 6.77
C LYS A 25 11.08 -13.69 7.67
N SER A 26 10.77 -12.51 7.13
CA SER A 26 10.91 -11.24 7.85
C SER A 26 9.77 -11.01 8.85
N LYS A 27 10.03 -10.13 9.83
CA LYS A 27 8.99 -9.63 10.74
C LYS A 27 7.84 -8.91 10.02
N TYR A 28 8.13 -8.31 8.87
CA TYR A 28 7.14 -7.61 8.06
C TYR A 28 6.15 -8.57 7.40
N ALA A 29 6.65 -9.66 6.82
CA ALA A 29 5.78 -10.70 6.27
C ALA A 29 4.93 -11.37 7.37
N LYS A 30 5.49 -11.55 8.56
CA LYS A 30 4.72 -12.05 9.72
C LYS A 30 3.56 -11.12 10.06
N ARG A 31 3.80 -9.80 10.10
CA ARG A 31 2.75 -8.80 10.35
C ARG A 31 1.66 -8.82 9.28
N LEU A 32 2.04 -8.93 7.99
CA LEU A 32 1.07 -9.06 6.91
C LEU A 32 0.21 -10.32 7.03
N ARG A 33 0.82 -11.45 7.38
CA ARG A 33 0.07 -12.70 7.61
C ARG A 33 -0.95 -12.58 8.74
N MET A 34 -0.68 -11.76 9.76
CA MET A 34 -1.64 -11.50 10.86
C MET A 34 -2.89 -10.75 10.39
N LEU A 35 -2.84 -10.06 9.26
CA LEU A 35 -3.99 -9.38 8.66
C LEU A 35 -4.90 -10.32 7.86
N LYS A 36 -4.43 -11.54 7.59
CA LYS A 36 -5.21 -12.52 6.84
C LYS A 36 -6.54 -12.77 7.54
N ASP A 37 -7.62 -12.68 6.77
CA ASP A 37 -8.99 -12.96 7.19
C ASP A 37 -9.54 -12.06 8.32
N THR A 38 -8.84 -10.99 8.72
CA THR A 38 -9.30 -10.06 9.76
C THR A 38 -10.51 -9.24 9.34
N HIS A 39 -10.70 -9.05 8.04
CA HIS A 39 -11.81 -8.27 7.44
C HIS A 39 -12.64 -9.10 6.45
N LEU A 40 -12.77 -10.40 6.73
CA LEU A 40 -13.48 -11.32 5.86
C LEU A 40 -14.96 -10.92 5.72
N GLY A 41 -15.41 -10.74 4.46
CA GLY A 41 -16.78 -10.33 4.15
C GLY A 41 -17.07 -8.85 4.32
N GLU A 42 -16.10 -8.03 4.76
CA GLU A 42 -16.26 -6.58 4.83
C GLU A 42 -16.02 -5.93 3.45
N MET A 43 -16.81 -4.90 3.18
CA MET A 43 -16.60 -4.03 2.02
C MET A 43 -15.47 -3.05 2.33
N CYS A 44 -14.58 -2.80 1.37
CA CYS A 44 -13.56 -1.78 1.51
C CYS A 44 -13.53 -0.82 0.33
N PHE A 45 -13.02 0.38 0.56
CA PHE A 45 -12.78 1.38 -0.46
C PHE A 45 -11.28 1.55 -0.70
N ILE A 46 -10.90 1.55 -1.95
CA ILE A 46 -9.53 1.84 -2.39
C ILE A 46 -9.52 3.26 -2.94
N ILE A 47 -8.86 4.17 -2.23
CA ILE A 47 -8.88 5.61 -2.52
C ILE A 47 -7.64 6.02 -3.29
N GLY A 48 -7.82 6.38 -4.56
CA GLY A 48 -6.78 6.97 -5.40
C GLY A 48 -6.68 8.49 -5.22
N ASN A 49 -5.61 9.08 -5.77
CA ASN A 49 -5.33 10.52 -5.70
C ASN A 49 -5.77 11.27 -6.97
N GLY A 50 -6.83 10.81 -7.62
CA GLY A 50 -7.35 11.47 -8.82
C GLY A 50 -7.98 12.82 -8.54
N PRO A 51 -8.15 13.69 -9.58
CA PRO A 51 -8.71 15.01 -9.40
C PRO A 51 -10.18 15.03 -9.00
N SER A 52 -10.89 13.91 -9.13
CA SER A 52 -12.27 13.74 -8.68
C SER A 52 -12.41 13.46 -7.18
N LEU A 53 -11.31 13.20 -6.47
CA LEU A 53 -11.35 12.95 -5.05
C LEU A 53 -11.74 14.23 -4.29
N SER A 54 -12.81 14.14 -3.51
CA SER A 54 -13.28 15.25 -2.68
C SER A 54 -13.15 14.95 -1.18
N ALA A 55 -12.98 16.02 -0.39
CA ALA A 55 -12.96 15.91 1.07
C ALA A 55 -14.32 15.45 1.61
N ASP A 56 -15.41 15.85 0.96
CA ASP A 56 -16.77 15.49 1.36
C ASP A 56 -17.01 13.99 1.23
N ASP A 57 -16.53 13.36 0.15
CA ASP A 57 -16.63 11.91 -0.04
C ASP A 57 -15.84 11.16 1.04
N LEU A 58 -14.65 11.65 1.38
CA LEU A 58 -13.83 11.07 2.45
C LEU A 58 -14.50 11.22 3.81
N GLU A 59 -15.15 12.34 4.07
CA GLU A 59 -15.89 12.57 5.31
C GLU A 59 -17.10 11.63 5.44
N VAL A 60 -17.77 11.29 4.34
CA VAL A 60 -18.84 10.28 4.31
C VAL A 60 -18.28 8.90 4.71
N LEU A 61 -17.13 8.50 4.18
CA LEU A 61 -16.47 7.25 4.58
C LEU A 61 -16.12 7.24 6.06
N HIS A 62 -15.60 8.35 6.57
CA HIS A 62 -15.25 8.51 7.98
C HIS A 62 -16.48 8.35 8.89
N LYS A 63 -17.58 9.05 8.60
CA LYS A 63 -18.81 8.98 9.39
C LYS A 63 -19.46 7.60 9.41
N ASN A 64 -19.24 6.81 8.37
CA ASN A 64 -19.80 5.47 8.23
C ASN A 64 -18.83 4.36 8.67
N ASN A 65 -17.65 4.70 9.19
CA ASN A 65 -16.61 3.74 9.60
C ASN A 65 -16.30 2.68 8.53
N VAL A 66 -16.16 3.11 7.29
CA VAL A 66 -15.94 2.20 6.17
C VAL A 66 -14.45 1.91 6.05
N LEU A 67 -14.11 0.62 5.97
CA LEU A 67 -12.75 0.15 5.75
C LEU A 67 -12.16 0.75 4.48
N SER A 68 -10.97 1.33 4.58
CA SER A 68 -10.37 2.01 3.44
C SER A 68 -8.85 1.88 3.35
N PHE A 69 -8.37 1.89 2.10
CA PHE A 69 -6.97 1.96 1.73
C PHE A 69 -6.65 3.32 1.13
N GLY A 70 -5.60 3.96 1.62
CA GLY A 70 -5.05 5.18 1.05
C GLY A 70 -3.69 4.93 0.42
N PHE A 71 -3.36 5.70 -0.62
CA PHE A 71 -2.15 5.50 -1.41
C PHE A 71 -1.31 6.76 -1.54
N ASN A 72 0.00 6.60 -1.61
CA ASN A 72 0.96 7.65 -1.98
C ASN A 72 0.72 8.96 -1.22
N ARG A 73 0.39 10.03 -1.90
CA ARG A 73 0.19 11.37 -1.32
C ARG A 73 -1.21 11.62 -0.75
N ILE A 74 -1.96 10.60 -0.41
CA ILE A 74 -3.31 10.76 0.16
C ILE A 74 -3.33 11.64 1.43
N PHE A 75 -2.21 11.72 2.14
CA PHE A 75 -2.05 12.58 3.32
C PHE A 75 -2.28 14.08 3.03
N LEU A 76 -2.19 14.52 1.77
CA LEU A 76 -2.53 15.90 1.38
C LEU A 76 -4.01 16.23 1.58
N MET A 77 -4.87 15.24 1.77
CA MET A 77 -6.27 15.42 2.09
C MET A 77 -6.52 15.57 3.59
N PHE A 78 -5.55 15.28 4.45
CA PHE A 78 -5.74 15.19 5.89
C PHE A 78 -6.03 16.52 6.58
N ASP A 79 -5.62 17.64 5.98
CA ASP A 79 -5.98 18.97 6.45
C ASP A 79 -7.43 19.37 6.11
N LYS A 80 -8.07 18.63 5.19
CA LYS A 80 -9.38 18.93 4.64
C LYS A 80 -10.49 18.05 5.17
N THR A 81 -10.15 16.94 5.85
CA THR A 81 -11.10 15.94 6.33
C THR A 81 -10.57 15.24 7.57
N ASN A 82 -11.49 14.75 8.41
CA ASN A 82 -11.15 13.90 9.56
C ASN A 82 -10.88 12.45 9.17
N TRP A 83 -11.16 12.09 7.93
CA TRP A 83 -10.91 10.75 7.43
C TRP A 83 -9.43 10.39 7.48
N ARG A 84 -9.16 9.17 7.88
CA ARG A 84 -7.83 8.53 7.81
C ARG A 84 -8.02 7.11 7.26
N PRO A 85 -7.13 6.63 6.38
CA PRO A 85 -7.22 5.26 5.90
C PRO A 85 -6.88 4.27 7.00
N ASP A 86 -7.52 3.11 7.00
CA ASP A 86 -7.16 1.99 7.86
C ASP A 86 -5.84 1.37 7.44
N PHE A 87 -5.57 1.38 6.13
CA PHE A 87 -4.32 0.91 5.54
C PHE A 87 -3.75 1.95 4.59
N TYR A 88 -2.46 2.19 4.74
CA TYR A 88 -1.69 3.05 3.85
C TYR A 88 -0.69 2.22 3.05
N VAL A 89 -0.65 2.42 1.73
CA VAL A 89 0.26 1.73 0.82
C VAL A 89 0.97 2.72 -0.10
N SER A 90 2.26 2.54 -0.32
CA SER A 90 3.02 3.31 -1.29
C SER A 90 3.95 2.41 -2.10
N GLN A 91 4.05 2.69 -3.40
CA GLN A 91 4.98 2.03 -4.32
C GLN A 91 6.05 2.98 -4.86
N ASP A 92 5.89 4.28 -4.64
CA ASP A 92 6.78 5.30 -5.16
C ASP A 92 7.88 5.62 -4.15
N GLU A 93 9.06 5.00 -4.35
CA GLU A 93 10.24 5.20 -3.51
C GLU A 93 10.68 6.66 -3.47
N LYS A 94 10.66 7.36 -4.59
CA LYS A 94 11.06 8.78 -4.66
C LYS A 94 10.10 9.66 -3.85
N MET A 95 8.81 9.38 -3.95
CA MET A 95 7.80 10.07 -3.16
C MET A 95 8.01 9.82 -1.66
N LEU A 96 8.26 8.58 -1.25
CA LEU A 96 8.51 8.22 0.14
C LEU A 96 9.73 8.95 0.71
N LEU A 97 10.82 9.06 -0.05
CA LEU A 97 12.03 9.77 0.35
C LEU A 97 11.80 11.29 0.47
N ASN A 98 11.05 11.87 -0.48
CA ASN A 98 10.78 13.31 -0.49
C ASN A 98 9.73 13.75 0.54
N CYS A 99 8.85 12.86 0.96
CA CYS A 99 7.75 13.12 1.90
C CYS A 99 7.89 12.31 3.18
N GLN A 100 9.12 12.00 3.59
CA GLN A 100 9.41 11.12 4.72
C GLN A 100 8.76 11.59 6.02
N GLU A 101 8.77 12.89 6.30
CA GLU A 101 8.15 13.45 7.50
C GLU A 101 6.63 13.28 7.48
N ASP A 102 5.99 13.56 6.35
CA ASP A 102 4.55 13.40 6.20
C ASP A 102 4.11 11.95 6.38
N VAL A 103 4.86 11.02 5.79
CA VAL A 103 4.58 9.59 5.87
C VAL A 103 4.81 9.04 7.28
N ASN A 104 5.84 9.50 7.99
CA ASN A 104 6.13 9.04 9.35
C ASN A 104 5.11 9.57 10.38
N ASN A 105 4.37 10.62 10.05
CA ASN A 105 3.34 11.20 10.91
C ASN A 105 1.93 10.61 10.65
N LEU A 106 1.83 9.64 9.75
CA LEU A 106 0.58 8.89 9.52
C LEU A 106 0.31 7.93 10.68
#